data_46cffdc842b62a5e719d98e1709ac8a1
#
_entry.id   46cffdc842b62a5e719d98e1709ac8a1
#
_cell.length_a   1.000
_cell.length_b   1.000
_cell.length_c   1.000
_cell.angle_alpha   90.00
_cell.angle_beta   90.00
_cell.angle_gamma   90.00
#
_symmetry.space_group_name_H-M   'P 1'
#
loop_
_entity.id
_entity.type
_entity.pdbx_description
1 polymer ?
#
loop_
_entity_poly.entity_id
_entity_poly.type
_entity_poly.pdbx_seq_one_letter_code
_entity_poly.pdbx_strand_id
1 'polypeptide(L)'
;MSQGLSKMLQSIDGNNIEMRIAYQCAPLLAGLKPSNLLMLRSRELVCVQHLLKKAGISYFIVAQEKEKAAVLLYNKKQLEKYMEQECVAEGLCRMGYEDLSLGRVLYVFRVHYEAFLRGEGDFPHEMGFLLGYPVEDVEGFIRNGGENSLYTGDWKVYDNLTEKLQLFSKFEMARE
;
A
#
# COMPACT_ATOMS: atom_id res chain seq x y z
N MET A 1 8.47 -15.46 -16.84
CA MET A 1 9.43 -15.91 -15.80
C MET A 1 8.97 -15.59 -14.37
N SER A 2 8.03 -14.67 -14.14
CA SER A 2 7.57 -14.25 -12.79
C SER A 2 6.80 -15.29 -11.96
N GLN A 3 5.99 -16.15 -12.59
CA GLN A 3 5.20 -17.16 -11.84
C GLN A 3 6.04 -18.25 -11.16
N GLY A 4 7.22 -18.53 -11.67
CA GLY A 4 8.16 -19.51 -11.08
C GLY A 4 8.81 -18.98 -9.80
N LEU A 5 9.26 -17.72 -9.81
CA LEU A 5 9.89 -17.08 -8.66
C LEU A 5 8.89 -16.87 -7.51
N SER A 6 7.66 -16.43 -7.84
CA SER A 6 6.57 -16.26 -6.86
C SER A 6 6.19 -17.57 -6.18
N LYS A 7 6.12 -18.68 -6.94
CA LYS A 7 5.89 -20.03 -6.38
C LYS A 7 7.08 -20.53 -5.55
N MET A 8 8.31 -20.23 -5.97
CA MET A 8 9.52 -20.61 -5.26
C MET A 8 9.65 -19.83 -3.93
N LEU A 9 9.30 -18.55 -3.91
CA LEU A 9 9.26 -17.72 -2.69
C LEU A 9 8.10 -18.09 -1.75
N GLN A 10 6.99 -18.62 -2.27
CA GLN A 10 5.93 -19.23 -1.46
C GLN A 10 6.34 -20.57 -0.84
N SER A 11 7.34 -21.27 -1.42
CA SER A 11 7.88 -22.54 -0.92
C SER A 11 9.12 -22.37 -0.02
N ILE A 12 9.80 -21.21 -0.06
CA ILE A 12 10.86 -20.86 0.89
C ILE A 12 10.16 -20.44 2.17
N ASP A 13 10.21 -21.29 3.17
CA ASP A 13 9.69 -21.16 4.53
C ASP A 13 8.95 -19.84 4.80
N GLY A 14 7.62 -19.90 4.87
CA GLY A 14 6.77 -18.75 5.26
C GLY A 14 7.07 -18.20 6.67
N ASN A 15 8.20 -18.56 7.23
CA ASN A 15 8.71 -18.13 8.52
C ASN A 15 9.80 -17.02 8.44
N ASN A 16 10.41 -16.75 7.27
CA ASN A 16 11.39 -15.68 7.19
C ASN A 16 10.71 -14.34 6.88
N ILE A 17 10.35 -13.61 7.94
CA ILE A 17 9.68 -12.31 7.84
C ILE A 17 10.54 -11.26 7.11
N GLU A 18 11.88 -11.34 7.22
CA GLU A 18 12.80 -10.42 6.55
C GLU A 18 12.69 -10.55 5.03
N MET A 19 12.70 -11.80 4.51
CA MET A 19 12.54 -12.03 3.08
C MET A 19 11.15 -11.62 2.57
N ARG A 20 10.10 -11.85 3.36
CA ARG A 20 8.75 -11.38 3.00
C ARG A 20 8.71 -9.86 2.89
N ILE A 21 9.26 -9.14 3.84
CA ILE A 21 9.34 -7.68 3.81
C ILE A 21 10.17 -7.24 2.61
N ALA A 22 11.37 -7.81 2.41
CA ALA A 22 12.24 -7.46 1.31
C ALA A 22 11.54 -7.61 -0.04
N TYR A 23 10.86 -8.71 -0.28
CA TYR A 23 10.14 -8.95 -1.54
C TYR A 23 8.88 -8.09 -1.70
N GLN A 24 7.98 -8.11 -0.70
CA GLN A 24 6.71 -7.38 -0.80
C GLN A 24 6.90 -5.86 -0.81
N CYS A 25 7.91 -5.37 -0.11
CA CYS A 25 8.19 -3.94 0.01
C CYS A 25 9.35 -3.48 -0.90
N ALA A 26 9.86 -4.33 -1.79
CA ALA A 26 10.97 -3.98 -2.69
C ALA A 26 10.74 -2.65 -3.45
N PRO A 27 9.57 -2.36 -4.04
CA PRO A 27 9.33 -1.07 -4.68
C PRO A 27 9.40 0.12 -3.73
N LEU A 28 8.96 -0.03 -2.48
CA LEU A 28 9.11 1.01 -1.45
C LEU A 28 10.58 1.20 -1.07
N LEU A 29 11.31 0.10 -0.84
CA LEU A 29 12.72 0.11 -0.47
C LEU A 29 13.59 0.71 -1.58
N ALA A 30 13.23 0.47 -2.84
CA ALA A 30 13.86 1.07 -4.01
C ALA A 30 13.42 2.52 -4.29
N GLY A 31 12.53 3.11 -3.47
CA GLY A 31 12.03 4.47 -3.65
C GLY A 31 11.10 4.66 -4.85
N LEU A 32 10.58 3.58 -5.42
CA LEU A 32 9.69 3.60 -6.59
C LEU A 32 8.23 3.88 -6.23
N LYS A 33 7.84 3.71 -4.97
CA LYS A 33 6.53 4.07 -4.43
C LYS A 33 6.64 4.55 -2.98
N PRO A 34 5.71 5.40 -2.51
CA PRO A 34 5.84 6.05 -1.20
C PRO A 34 5.54 5.12 -0.03
N SER A 35 4.75 4.09 -0.24
CA SER A 35 4.30 3.20 0.84
C SER A 35 3.94 1.79 0.36
N ASN A 36 3.74 0.89 1.31
CA ASN A 36 3.19 -0.45 1.07
C ASN A 36 2.38 -0.91 2.29
N LEU A 37 1.26 -1.61 2.05
CA LEU A 37 0.48 -2.24 3.11
C LEU A 37 0.94 -3.70 3.28
N LEU A 38 1.35 -4.05 4.49
CA LEU A 38 1.83 -5.37 4.84
C LEU A 38 0.87 -6.05 5.82
N MET A 39 0.41 -7.24 5.44
CA MET A 39 -0.38 -8.09 6.34
C MET A 39 0.55 -9.03 7.10
N LEU A 40 0.48 -8.99 8.43
CA LEU A 40 1.36 -9.72 9.35
C LEU A 40 0.54 -10.61 10.28
N ARG A 41 1.19 -11.64 10.83
CA ARG A 41 0.69 -12.26 12.07
C ARG A 41 1.03 -11.35 13.23
N SER A 42 0.11 -11.16 14.18
CA SER A 42 0.31 -10.21 15.30
C SER A 42 1.57 -10.51 16.11
N ARG A 43 1.99 -11.79 16.20
CA ARG A 43 3.24 -12.21 16.84
C ARG A 43 4.51 -11.73 16.11
N GLU A 44 4.44 -11.39 14.81
CA GLU A 44 5.58 -10.93 14.01
C GLU A 44 5.82 -9.42 14.19
N LEU A 45 4.85 -8.68 14.74
CA LEU A 45 4.85 -7.23 14.78
C LEU A 45 6.10 -6.64 15.47
N VAL A 46 6.50 -7.18 16.60
CA VAL A 46 7.68 -6.70 17.35
C VAL A 46 8.96 -6.88 16.54
N CYS A 47 9.11 -8.03 15.87
CA CYS A 47 10.26 -8.30 15.01
C CYS A 47 10.29 -7.32 13.83
N VAL A 48 9.15 -7.12 13.17
CA VAL A 48 9.01 -6.17 12.04
C VAL A 48 9.34 -4.75 12.46
N GLN A 49 8.83 -4.28 13.60
CA GLN A 49 9.14 -2.95 14.14
C GLN A 49 10.65 -2.74 14.33
N HIS A 50 11.35 -3.76 14.82
CA HIS A 50 12.81 -3.70 15.01
C HIS A 50 13.55 -3.61 13.66
N LEU A 51 13.14 -4.41 12.67
CA LEU A 51 13.72 -4.40 11.32
C LEU A 51 13.50 -3.04 10.62
N LEU A 52 12.28 -2.52 10.68
CA LEU A 52 11.91 -1.24 10.06
C LEU A 52 12.69 -0.06 10.69
N LYS A 53 12.86 -0.08 12.00
CA LYS A 53 13.69 0.92 12.70
C LYS A 53 15.12 0.92 12.21
N LYS A 54 15.73 -0.26 12.00
CA LYS A 54 17.08 -0.39 11.43
C LYS A 54 17.15 0.12 10.00
N ALA A 55 16.12 -0.13 9.20
CA ALA A 55 16.04 0.29 7.80
C ALA A 55 15.66 1.78 7.63
N GLY A 56 15.33 2.50 8.71
CA GLY A 56 14.87 3.89 8.63
C GLY A 56 13.51 4.06 7.93
N ILE A 57 12.70 3.00 7.90
CA ILE A 57 11.35 3.00 7.31
C ILE A 57 10.33 3.32 8.40
N SER A 58 9.48 4.30 8.13
CA SER A 58 8.35 4.62 9.00
C SER A 58 7.23 3.58 8.84
N TYR A 59 6.48 3.36 9.90
CA TYR A 59 5.33 2.47 9.86
C TYR A 59 4.16 3.02 10.68
N PHE A 60 2.96 2.59 10.32
CA PHE A 60 1.73 2.88 11.03
C PHE A 60 0.86 1.62 11.11
N ILE A 61 0.42 1.26 12.32
CA ILE A 61 -0.47 0.12 12.51
C ILE A 61 -1.89 0.58 12.15
N VAL A 62 -2.38 0.08 11.02
CA VAL A 62 -3.72 0.41 10.50
C VAL A 62 -4.80 -0.34 11.27
N ALA A 63 -4.58 -1.63 11.52
CA ALA A 63 -5.46 -2.47 12.33
C ALA A 63 -4.66 -3.58 12.99
N GLN A 64 -5.08 -4.00 14.17
CA GLN A 64 -4.50 -5.14 14.86
C GLN A 64 -5.59 -5.96 15.55
N GLU A 65 -5.68 -7.22 15.17
CA GLU A 65 -6.51 -8.24 15.80
C GLU A 65 -5.64 -9.26 16.53
N LYS A 66 -6.27 -10.24 17.18
CA LYS A 66 -5.56 -11.27 17.96
C LYS A 66 -4.47 -11.98 17.13
N GLU A 67 -4.76 -12.29 15.87
CA GLU A 67 -3.87 -13.10 15.02
C GLU A 67 -3.24 -12.35 13.86
N LYS A 68 -3.84 -11.24 13.42
CA LYS A 68 -3.44 -10.49 12.23
C LYS A 68 -3.26 -9.01 12.54
N ALA A 69 -2.32 -8.40 11.86
CA ALA A 69 -2.13 -6.96 11.86
C ALA A 69 -1.94 -6.44 10.43
N ALA A 70 -2.54 -5.30 10.13
CA ALA A 70 -2.32 -4.55 8.91
C ALA A 70 -1.41 -3.36 9.25
N VAL A 71 -0.26 -3.27 8.58
CA VAL A 71 0.76 -2.25 8.84
C VAL A 71 1.11 -1.54 7.55
N LEU A 72 0.93 -0.22 7.52
CA LEU A 72 1.40 0.63 6.43
C LEU A 72 2.87 0.97 6.69
N LEU A 73 3.74 0.55 5.78
CA LEU A 73 5.15 0.94 5.73
C LEU A 73 5.29 2.10 4.76
N TYR A 74 6.06 3.13 5.11
CA TYR A 74 6.16 4.31 4.24
C TYR A 74 7.46 5.09 4.40
N ASN A 75 7.90 5.72 3.31
CA ASN A 75 8.87 6.79 3.35
C ASN A 75 8.12 8.10 3.62
N LYS A 76 8.33 8.69 4.80
CA LYS A 76 7.58 9.86 5.26
C LYS A 76 7.65 11.02 4.25
N LYS A 77 8.86 11.41 3.84
CA LYS A 77 9.06 12.54 2.92
C LYS A 77 8.42 12.30 1.55
N GLN A 78 8.54 11.07 1.05
CA GLN A 78 7.98 10.73 -0.25
C GLN A 78 6.45 10.68 -0.21
N LEU A 79 5.86 10.15 0.87
CA LEU A 79 4.41 10.10 1.03
C LEU A 79 3.82 11.51 1.24
N GLU A 80 4.43 12.35 2.07
CA GLU A 80 4.02 13.75 2.25
C GLU A 80 4.06 14.49 0.91
N LYS A 81 5.17 14.41 0.17
CA LYS A 81 5.31 15.03 -1.15
C LYS A 81 4.27 14.53 -2.16
N TYR A 82 3.92 13.23 -2.12
CA TYR A 82 2.89 12.68 -2.98
C TYR A 82 1.50 13.24 -2.61
N MET A 83 1.19 13.34 -1.31
CA MET A 83 -0.08 13.88 -0.82
C MET A 83 -0.24 15.39 -1.07
N GLU A 84 0.86 16.14 -1.22
CA GLU A 84 0.87 17.57 -1.57
C GLU A 84 0.50 17.83 -3.04
N GLN A 85 0.49 16.81 -3.90
CA GLN A 85 0.03 16.98 -5.28
C GLN A 85 -1.45 17.38 -5.30
N GLU A 86 -1.78 18.43 -6.05
CA GLU A 86 -3.12 19.02 -6.10
C GLU A 86 -4.22 17.98 -6.36
N CYS A 87 -4.01 17.12 -7.36
CA CYS A 87 -4.98 16.07 -7.70
C CYS A 87 -5.19 15.03 -6.58
N VAL A 88 -4.14 14.71 -5.80
CA VAL A 88 -4.23 13.78 -4.65
C VAL A 88 -4.95 14.47 -3.49
N ALA A 89 -4.56 15.72 -3.18
CA ALA A 89 -5.18 16.51 -2.13
C ALA A 89 -6.69 16.70 -2.39
N GLU A 90 -7.07 17.06 -3.61
CA GLU A 90 -8.47 17.16 -4.02
C GLU A 90 -9.19 15.81 -3.91
N GLY A 91 -8.54 14.71 -4.29
CA GLY A 91 -9.09 13.35 -4.15
C GLY A 91 -9.41 13.02 -2.69
N LEU A 92 -8.50 13.30 -1.78
CA LEU A 92 -8.71 13.12 -0.34
C LEU A 92 -9.80 14.04 0.21
N CYS A 93 -9.82 15.32 -0.20
CA CYS A 93 -10.90 16.26 0.20
C CYS A 93 -12.27 15.76 -0.24
N ARG A 94 -12.42 15.23 -1.46
CA ARG A 94 -13.68 14.63 -1.93
C ARG A 94 -14.10 13.40 -1.10
N MET A 95 -13.17 12.73 -0.42
CA MET A 95 -13.45 11.63 0.51
C MET A 95 -13.70 12.10 1.95
N GLY A 96 -13.80 13.42 2.17
CA GLY A 96 -14.16 14.01 3.47
C GLY A 96 -12.95 14.33 4.38
N TYR A 97 -11.74 14.32 3.84
CA TYR A 97 -10.55 14.73 4.59
C TYR A 97 -10.43 16.26 4.62
N GLU A 98 -10.53 16.87 5.79
CA GLU A 98 -10.40 18.32 5.99
C GLU A 98 -8.96 18.73 6.33
N ASP A 99 -8.26 17.91 7.12
CA ASP A 99 -6.85 18.10 7.49
C ASP A 99 -6.00 17.05 6.78
N LEU A 100 -5.19 17.50 5.83
CA LEU A 100 -4.31 16.66 5.02
C LEU A 100 -2.92 16.45 5.64
N SER A 101 -2.70 16.82 6.90
CA SER A 101 -1.48 16.41 7.59
C SER A 101 -1.39 14.89 7.66
N LEU A 102 -0.19 14.35 7.40
CA LEU A 102 0.00 12.89 7.32
C LEU A 102 -0.54 12.15 8.55
N GLY A 103 -0.28 12.68 9.75
CA GLY A 103 -0.76 12.07 10.99
C GLY A 103 -2.29 12.00 11.06
N ARG A 104 -2.98 13.06 10.61
CA ARG A 104 -4.44 13.11 10.62
C ARG A 104 -5.03 12.17 9.56
N VAL A 105 -4.46 12.16 8.36
CA VAL A 105 -4.90 11.24 7.29
C VAL A 105 -4.73 9.78 7.71
N LEU A 106 -3.59 9.41 8.26
CA LEU A 106 -3.37 8.04 8.77
C LEU A 106 -4.34 7.66 9.88
N TYR A 107 -4.64 8.58 10.78
CA TYR A 107 -5.61 8.34 11.86
C TYR A 107 -7.02 8.09 11.32
N VAL A 108 -7.52 8.96 10.42
CA VAL A 108 -8.85 8.83 9.82
C VAL A 108 -8.95 7.55 8.99
N PHE A 109 -7.91 7.27 8.19
CA PHE A 109 -7.83 6.02 7.42
C PHE A 109 -7.95 4.79 8.32
N ARG A 110 -7.26 4.77 9.48
CA ARG A 110 -7.40 3.67 10.44
C ARG A 110 -8.83 3.51 10.92
N VAL A 111 -9.51 4.61 11.25
CA VAL A 111 -10.92 4.56 11.71
C VAL A 111 -11.82 3.95 10.62
N HIS A 112 -11.65 4.36 9.36
CA HIS A 112 -12.42 3.83 8.23
C HIS A 112 -12.09 2.34 7.99
N TYR A 113 -10.81 1.98 8.02
CA TYR A 113 -10.37 0.61 7.80
C TYR A 113 -10.88 -0.34 8.90
N GLU A 114 -10.82 0.06 10.17
CA GLU A 114 -11.37 -0.71 11.29
C GLU A 114 -12.90 -0.84 11.19
N ALA A 115 -13.62 0.22 10.80
CA ALA A 115 -15.06 0.17 10.56
C ALA A 115 -15.41 -0.81 9.43
N PHE A 116 -14.66 -0.79 8.33
CA PHE A 116 -14.80 -1.77 7.24
C PHE A 116 -14.58 -3.21 7.72
N LEU A 117 -13.55 -3.47 8.52
CA LEU A 117 -13.29 -4.82 9.06
C LEU A 117 -14.42 -5.32 9.97
N ARG A 118 -15.14 -4.43 10.66
CA ARG A 118 -16.30 -4.77 11.48
C ARG A 118 -17.61 -4.88 10.69
N GLY A 119 -17.58 -4.59 9.37
CA GLY A 119 -18.77 -4.55 8.53
C GLY A 119 -19.68 -3.34 8.83
N GLU A 120 -19.15 -2.29 9.43
CA GLU A 120 -19.85 -1.05 9.83
C GLU A 120 -19.64 0.11 8.83
N GLY A 121 -18.81 -0.08 7.79
CA GLY A 121 -18.47 0.92 6.80
C GLY A 121 -18.06 0.32 5.46
N ASP A 122 -17.98 1.19 4.45
CA ASP A 122 -17.54 0.82 3.11
C ASP A 122 -16.02 0.61 3.06
N PHE A 123 -15.56 0.00 1.96
CA PHE A 123 -14.14 -0.16 1.71
C PHE A 123 -13.44 1.21 1.62
N PRO A 124 -12.36 1.44 2.38
CA PRO A 124 -11.67 2.73 2.42
C PRO A 124 -10.83 2.96 1.15
N HIS A 125 -11.42 3.56 0.12
CA HIS A 125 -10.79 3.78 -1.18
C HIS A 125 -9.58 4.73 -1.12
N GLU A 126 -9.48 5.58 -0.11
CA GLU A 126 -8.30 6.41 0.17
C GLU A 126 -7.03 5.59 0.37
N MET A 127 -7.16 4.31 0.64
CA MET A 127 -6.02 3.39 0.67
C MET A 127 -5.22 3.45 -0.63
N GLY A 128 -5.86 3.62 -1.78
CA GLY A 128 -5.18 3.77 -3.06
C GLY A 128 -4.24 4.97 -3.08
N PHE A 129 -4.68 6.13 -2.56
CA PHE A 129 -3.83 7.30 -2.41
C PHE A 129 -2.70 7.07 -1.42
N LEU A 130 -2.99 6.49 -0.26
CA LEU A 130 -1.95 6.17 0.72
C LEU A 130 -0.91 5.18 0.18
N LEU A 131 -1.29 4.30 -0.74
CA LEU A 131 -0.37 3.39 -1.43
C LEU A 131 0.36 4.02 -2.62
N GLY A 132 0.10 5.29 -2.93
CA GLY A 132 0.72 6.02 -4.01
C GLY A 132 0.26 5.60 -5.39
N TYR A 133 -0.98 5.11 -5.50
CA TYR A 133 -1.56 4.76 -6.80
C TYR A 133 -1.95 6.03 -7.57
N PRO A 134 -1.82 6.02 -8.92
CA PRO A 134 -2.26 7.14 -9.73
C PRO A 134 -3.72 7.51 -9.48
N VAL A 135 -4.01 8.82 -9.42
CA VAL A 135 -5.36 9.34 -9.09
C VAL A 135 -6.40 8.79 -10.05
N GLU A 136 -6.09 8.76 -11.35
CA GLU A 136 -6.97 8.24 -12.39
C GLU A 136 -7.33 6.77 -12.20
N ASP A 137 -6.43 5.97 -11.64
CA ASP A 137 -6.68 4.55 -11.36
C ASP A 137 -7.51 4.38 -10.08
N VAL A 138 -7.27 5.19 -9.03
CA VAL A 138 -8.10 5.19 -7.82
C VAL A 138 -9.53 5.61 -8.15
N GLU A 139 -9.70 6.70 -8.89
CA GLU A 139 -11.03 7.19 -9.32
C GLU A 139 -11.69 6.23 -10.30
N GLY A 140 -10.92 5.64 -11.21
CA GLY A 140 -11.39 4.61 -12.12
C GLY A 140 -11.93 3.39 -11.38
N PHE A 141 -11.22 2.93 -10.35
CA PHE A 141 -11.65 1.84 -9.50
C PHE A 141 -13.00 2.16 -8.81
N ILE A 142 -13.11 3.33 -8.20
CA ILE A 142 -14.34 3.77 -7.52
C ILE A 142 -15.51 3.85 -8.51
N ARG A 143 -15.30 4.51 -9.66
CA ARG A 143 -16.34 4.72 -10.68
C ARG A 143 -16.86 3.41 -11.27
N ASN A 144 -16.00 2.41 -11.41
CA ASN A 144 -16.33 1.12 -12.01
C ASN A 144 -16.60 0.01 -10.98
N GLY A 145 -16.63 0.32 -9.69
CA GLY A 145 -16.80 -0.70 -8.65
C GLY A 145 -15.73 -1.79 -8.69
N GLY A 146 -14.53 -1.46 -9.14
CA GLY A 146 -13.43 -2.41 -9.31
C GLY A 146 -13.51 -3.28 -10.59
N GLU A 147 -14.53 -3.10 -11.42
CA GLU A 147 -14.69 -3.83 -12.68
C GLU A 147 -14.11 -3.06 -13.89
N ASN A 148 -14.06 -3.69 -15.05
CA ASN A 148 -13.67 -3.07 -16.33
C ASN A 148 -12.27 -2.43 -16.35
N SER A 149 -11.32 -2.94 -15.56
CA SER A 149 -9.94 -2.48 -15.62
C SER A 149 -9.28 -2.88 -16.95
N LEU A 150 -8.40 -2.02 -17.47
CA LEU A 150 -7.57 -2.30 -18.64
C LEU A 150 -6.54 -3.39 -18.35
N TYR A 151 -6.07 -3.45 -17.13
CA TYR A 151 -5.08 -4.43 -16.67
C TYR A 151 -5.11 -4.56 -15.14
N THR A 152 -4.71 -5.72 -14.63
CA THR A 152 -4.53 -5.96 -13.20
C THR A 152 -3.08 -6.37 -12.93
N GLY A 153 -2.31 -5.48 -12.32
CA GLY A 153 -0.94 -5.70 -11.87
C GLY A 153 -0.82 -5.49 -10.36
N ASP A 154 0.08 -4.61 -9.92
CA ASP A 154 0.16 -4.19 -8.50
C ASP A 154 -1.13 -3.48 -8.04
N TRP A 155 -1.87 -2.90 -8.98
CA TRP A 155 -3.25 -2.41 -8.81
C TRP A 155 -4.04 -2.57 -10.11
N LYS A 156 -5.34 -2.23 -10.10
CA LYS A 156 -6.18 -2.22 -11.29
C LYS A 156 -6.02 -0.91 -12.05
N VAL A 157 -5.57 -1.00 -13.30
CA VAL A 157 -5.29 0.13 -14.19
C VAL A 157 -6.53 0.51 -14.98
N TYR A 158 -6.86 1.79 -15.02
CA TYR A 158 -8.02 2.34 -15.75
C TYR A 158 -7.63 3.37 -16.81
N ASP A 159 -6.42 3.90 -16.74
CA ASP A 159 -5.92 4.88 -17.71
C ASP A 159 -4.41 4.72 -17.94
N ASN A 160 -3.93 5.23 -19.08
CA ASN A 160 -2.51 5.29 -19.45
C ASN A 160 -1.77 3.96 -19.22
N LEU A 161 -2.31 2.87 -19.78
CA LEU A 161 -1.81 1.50 -19.58
C LEU A 161 -0.32 1.36 -19.86
N THR A 162 0.19 2.00 -20.92
CA THR A 162 1.60 1.87 -21.32
C THR A 162 2.55 2.34 -20.21
N GLU A 163 2.27 3.48 -19.59
CA GLU A 163 3.08 4.02 -18.50
C GLU A 163 3.03 3.11 -17.26
N LYS A 164 1.83 2.60 -16.94
CA LYS A 164 1.64 1.71 -15.78
C LYS A 164 2.40 0.38 -15.97
N LEU A 165 2.39 -0.18 -17.19
CA LEU A 165 3.17 -1.40 -17.47
C LEU A 165 4.67 -1.17 -17.33
N GLN A 166 5.18 0.00 -17.74
CA GLN A 166 6.58 0.37 -17.53
C GLN A 166 6.91 0.49 -16.03
N LEU A 167 5.99 1.06 -15.23
CA LEU A 167 6.16 1.18 -13.79
C LEU A 167 6.14 -0.20 -13.11
N PHE A 168 5.21 -1.08 -13.49
CA PHE A 168 5.17 -2.45 -12.97
C PHE A 168 6.43 -3.24 -13.32
N SER A 169 6.99 -3.04 -14.53
CA SER A 169 8.27 -3.65 -14.88
C SER A 169 9.41 -3.21 -13.95
N LYS A 170 9.44 -1.92 -13.56
CA LYS A 170 10.41 -1.44 -12.56
C LYS A 170 10.19 -2.07 -11.17
N PHE A 171 8.93 -2.29 -10.78
CA PHE A 171 8.62 -2.97 -9.52
C PHE A 171 9.08 -4.43 -9.54
N GLU A 172 8.87 -5.14 -10.64
CA GLU A 172 9.36 -6.51 -10.81
C GLU A 172 10.90 -6.58 -10.73
N MET A 173 11.61 -5.66 -11.42
CA MET A 173 13.08 -5.58 -11.31
C MET A 173 13.56 -5.30 -9.87
N ALA A 174 12.79 -4.51 -9.09
CA ALA A 174 13.14 -4.26 -7.70
C ALA A 174 12.94 -5.50 -6.80
N ARG A 175 12.11 -6.45 -7.20
CA ARG A 175 11.86 -7.72 -6.49
C ARG A 175 12.86 -8.82 -6.83
N GLU A 176 13.63 -8.68 -7.90
CA GLU A 176 14.70 -9.59 -8.33
C GLU A 176 16.01 -9.36 -7.56
#